data_cd48f9054eaf9765af76e3a5cc79a65a
#
_entry.id   cd48f9054eaf9765af76e3a5cc79a65a
#
_cell.length_a   1.000
_cell.length_b   1.000
_cell.length_c   1.000
_cell.angle_alpha   90.00
_cell.angle_beta   90.00
_cell.angle_gamma   90.00
#
_symmetry.space_group_name_H-M   'P 1'
#
loop_
_entity.id
_entity.type
_entity.pdbx_description
1 polymer ?
#
loop_
_entity_poly.entity_id
_entity_poly.type
_entity_poly.pdbx_seq_one_letter_code
_entity_poly.pdbx_strand_id
1 'polypeptide(L)'
;MALSKIVENSITDGVVSSAKLKDFSAAVDLNGVELILDADQDTSITADTDDRIDFKIAGVEHISLSNSSGDTIIKPMVDGKDIVFQQYDGNKILEINDGNFVAISGAAAGPGELRFYEDTDLGTNYTGFKAGNLTASVAYTLPLADAASSGYALTSNASGVLSWSAVSANTPSSADGQALGSATLEWSDL
;
A
#
# COMPACT_ATOMS: atom_id res chain seq x y z
N MET A 1 47.50 4.17 -34.59
CA MET A 1 47.84 2.95 -33.88
C MET A 1 46.53 2.40 -33.33
N ALA A 2 46.06 1.26 -33.83
CA ALA A 2 44.87 0.63 -33.30
C ALA A 2 45.20 0.08 -31.90
N LEU A 3 44.41 0.42 -30.89
CA LEU A 3 44.53 -0.15 -29.56
C LEU A 3 44.25 -1.65 -29.65
N SER A 4 45.23 -2.43 -29.22
CA SER A 4 45.08 -3.89 -29.12
C SER A 4 43.91 -4.20 -28.17
N LYS A 5 43.10 -5.20 -28.53
CA LYS A 5 42.02 -5.71 -27.68
C LYS A 5 42.62 -6.06 -26.29
N ILE A 6 42.08 -5.46 -25.22
CA ILE A 6 42.43 -5.86 -23.85
C ILE A 6 41.88 -7.28 -23.67
N VAL A 7 42.76 -8.22 -23.41
CA VAL A 7 42.38 -9.62 -23.11
C VAL A 7 42.26 -9.80 -21.60
N GLU A 8 41.53 -10.81 -21.19
CA GLU A 8 41.13 -11.08 -19.81
C GLU A 8 42.30 -10.97 -18.77
N ASN A 9 43.50 -11.33 -19.14
CA ASN A 9 44.68 -11.26 -18.26
C ASN A 9 45.49 -9.93 -18.36
N SER A 10 44.94 -8.92 -19.07
CA SER A 10 45.66 -7.65 -19.28
C SER A 10 45.36 -6.61 -18.20
N ILE A 11 44.41 -6.85 -17.33
CA ILE A 11 44.04 -5.99 -16.22
C ILE A 11 44.25 -6.76 -14.93
N THR A 12 45.25 -6.36 -14.14
CA THR A 12 45.45 -6.87 -12.78
C THR A 12 44.51 -6.17 -11.81
N ASP A 13 44.09 -6.85 -10.77
CA ASP A 13 43.25 -6.32 -9.71
C ASP A 13 43.78 -4.96 -9.19
N GLY A 14 42.86 -3.98 -9.07
CA GLY A 14 43.19 -2.63 -8.60
C GLY A 14 43.78 -1.67 -9.65
N VAL A 15 44.04 -2.11 -10.89
CA VAL A 15 44.61 -1.24 -11.94
C VAL A 15 43.58 -0.27 -12.50
N VAL A 16 42.28 -0.62 -12.50
CA VAL A 16 41.22 0.27 -12.94
C VAL A 16 40.60 0.92 -11.70
N SER A 17 41.07 2.10 -11.33
CA SER A 17 40.47 2.90 -10.25
C SER A 17 39.25 3.67 -10.73
N SER A 18 38.39 4.12 -9.81
CA SER A 18 37.24 4.98 -10.11
C SER A 18 37.61 6.24 -10.91
N ALA A 19 38.83 6.77 -10.73
CA ALA A 19 39.35 7.91 -11.51
C ALA A 19 39.63 7.58 -12.98
N LYS A 20 39.73 6.29 -13.33
CA LYS A 20 39.94 5.81 -14.70
C LYS A 20 38.66 5.33 -15.39
N LEU A 21 37.61 5.11 -14.62
CA LEU A 21 36.26 4.85 -15.13
C LEU A 21 35.60 6.18 -15.40
N LYS A 22 35.68 6.67 -16.63
CA LYS A 22 34.89 7.81 -17.09
C LYS A 22 33.49 7.35 -17.47
N ASP A 23 32.65 8.33 -17.78
CA ASP A 23 31.26 8.09 -18.23
C ASP A 23 31.23 7.02 -19.33
N PHE A 24 30.36 6.04 -19.14
CA PHE A 24 30.08 5.07 -20.18
C PHE A 24 29.26 5.74 -21.28
N SER A 25 29.73 5.79 -22.49
CA SER A 25 28.99 6.34 -23.65
C SER A 25 28.03 5.31 -24.28
N ALA A 26 28.01 4.08 -23.76
CA ALA A 26 27.14 2.99 -24.19
C ALA A 26 26.62 2.23 -22.96
N ALA A 27 25.63 1.36 -23.17
CA ALA A 27 25.12 0.49 -22.11
C ALA A 27 26.24 -0.43 -21.57
N VAL A 28 26.22 -0.66 -20.25
CA VAL A 28 27.04 -1.67 -19.59
C VAL A 28 26.20 -2.94 -19.51
N ASP A 29 26.59 -3.96 -20.23
CA ASP A 29 25.96 -5.28 -20.20
C ASP A 29 26.68 -6.15 -19.18
N LEU A 30 26.00 -6.44 -18.09
CA LEU A 30 26.50 -7.33 -17.03
C LEU A 30 26.17 -8.80 -17.32
N ASN A 31 25.36 -9.09 -18.35
CA ASN A 31 25.00 -10.45 -18.78
C ASN A 31 24.53 -11.35 -17.62
N GLY A 32 23.67 -10.84 -16.78
CA GLY A 32 23.14 -11.57 -15.61
C GLY A 32 24.11 -11.67 -14.41
N VAL A 33 25.31 -11.09 -14.52
CA VAL A 33 26.25 -11.05 -13.40
C VAL A 33 25.78 -10.05 -12.35
N GLU A 34 25.93 -10.42 -11.11
CA GLU A 34 25.54 -9.64 -9.93
C GLU A 34 26.34 -8.34 -9.82
N LEU A 35 25.65 -7.20 -9.65
CA LEU A 35 26.26 -5.93 -9.30
C LEU A 35 26.35 -5.83 -7.77
N ILE A 36 27.54 -6.09 -7.22
CA ILE A 36 27.81 -6.01 -5.79
C ILE A 36 27.97 -4.56 -5.36
N LEU A 37 27.29 -4.18 -4.27
CA LEU A 37 27.19 -2.79 -3.80
C LEU A 37 27.97 -2.50 -2.52
N ASP A 38 28.43 -3.52 -1.79
CA ASP A 38 29.14 -3.39 -0.52
C ASP A 38 30.42 -4.23 -0.45
N ALA A 39 31.18 -4.06 0.64
CA ALA A 39 32.51 -4.64 0.77
C ALA A 39 32.51 -6.13 1.16
N ASP A 40 31.49 -6.60 1.86
CA ASP A 40 31.33 -8.01 2.27
C ASP A 40 30.56 -8.85 1.26
N GLN A 41 30.10 -8.20 0.16
CA GLN A 41 29.53 -8.83 -1.04
C GLN A 41 28.17 -9.50 -0.78
N ASP A 42 27.44 -9.02 0.21
CA ASP A 42 26.13 -9.58 0.56
C ASP A 42 24.95 -8.69 0.15
N THR A 43 25.23 -7.49 -0.38
CA THR A 43 24.22 -6.56 -0.91
C THR A 43 24.45 -6.32 -2.41
N SER A 44 23.43 -6.62 -3.23
CA SER A 44 23.59 -6.61 -4.68
C SER A 44 22.28 -6.41 -5.45
N ILE A 45 22.42 -6.15 -6.74
CA ILE A 45 21.35 -6.18 -7.73
C ILE A 45 21.72 -7.19 -8.81
N THR A 46 20.79 -8.07 -9.18
CA THR A 46 20.98 -9.05 -10.23
C THR A 46 19.78 -9.17 -11.16
N ALA A 47 19.99 -9.64 -12.38
CA ALA A 47 18.99 -9.99 -13.36
C ALA A 47 19.32 -11.36 -13.99
N ASP A 48 19.53 -12.36 -13.15
CA ASP A 48 19.87 -13.72 -13.52
C ASP A 48 18.69 -14.54 -14.05
N THR A 49 17.47 -14.05 -13.75
CA THR A 49 16.22 -14.59 -14.29
C THR A 49 15.67 -13.65 -15.34
N ASP A 50 15.24 -14.19 -16.48
CA ASP A 50 14.67 -13.42 -17.58
C ASP A 50 13.47 -12.58 -17.12
N ASP A 51 13.41 -11.32 -17.57
CA ASP A 51 12.37 -10.34 -17.23
C ASP A 51 12.23 -10.03 -15.72
N ARG A 52 13.29 -10.25 -14.90
CA ARG A 52 13.28 -10.00 -13.47
C ARG A 52 14.55 -9.31 -12.97
N ILE A 53 14.39 -8.35 -12.07
CA ILE A 53 15.46 -7.72 -11.31
C ILE A 53 15.27 -8.06 -9.83
N ASP A 54 16.31 -8.59 -9.19
CA ASP A 54 16.33 -8.95 -7.77
C ASP A 54 17.23 -8.01 -6.96
N PHE A 55 16.76 -7.64 -5.78
CA PHE A 55 17.51 -6.87 -4.80
C PHE A 55 17.84 -7.75 -3.60
N LYS A 56 19.14 -7.98 -3.41
CA LYS A 56 19.68 -8.73 -2.28
C LYS A 56 20.24 -7.78 -1.23
N ILE A 57 19.93 -8.01 0.02
CA ILE A 57 20.43 -7.26 1.17
C ILE A 57 20.81 -8.28 2.25
N ALA A 58 22.01 -8.16 2.82
CA ALA A 58 22.53 -9.09 3.83
C ALA A 58 22.40 -10.57 3.40
N GLY A 59 22.78 -10.87 2.17
CA GLY A 59 22.79 -12.23 1.61
C GLY A 59 21.42 -12.80 1.25
N VAL A 60 20.31 -12.05 1.42
CA VAL A 60 18.95 -12.50 1.17
C VAL A 60 18.28 -11.63 0.11
N GLU A 61 17.61 -12.25 -0.85
CA GLU A 61 16.73 -11.53 -1.79
C GLU A 61 15.51 -11.00 -1.04
N HIS A 62 15.34 -9.67 -1.03
CA HIS A 62 14.23 -9.03 -0.32
C HIS A 62 13.10 -8.58 -1.23
N ILE A 63 13.43 -8.08 -2.42
CA ILE A 63 12.45 -7.57 -3.39
C ILE A 63 12.83 -8.04 -4.78
N SER A 64 11.83 -8.44 -5.57
CA SER A 64 11.97 -8.57 -7.01
C SER A 64 11.05 -7.59 -7.75
N LEU A 65 11.53 -7.12 -8.90
CA LEU A 65 10.74 -6.42 -9.91
C LEU A 65 10.67 -7.33 -11.14
N SER A 66 9.47 -7.64 -11.60
CA SER A 66 9.29 -8.51 -12.77
C SER A 66 8.13 -8.05 -13.65
N ASN A 67 8.10 -8.56 -14.88
CA ASN A 67 6.97 -8.38 -15.78
C ASN A 67 6.11 -9.66 -15.80
N SER A 68 4.80 -9.49 -15.81
CA SER A 68 3.86 -10.59 -16.10
C SER A 68 2.73 -10.09 -16.96
N SER A 69 2.68 -10.53 -18.19
CA SER A 69 1.62 -10.15 -19.16
C SER A 69 1.43 -8.63 -19.35
N GLY A 70 2.52 -7.86 -19.21
CA GLY A 70 2.53 -6.40 -19.30
C GLY A 70 2.42 -5.67 -17.95
N ASP A 71 2.08 -6.38 -16.87
CA ASP A 71 2.04 -5.78 -15.53
C ASP A 71 3.44 -5.75 -14.91
N THR A 72 3.75 -4.65 -14.23
CA THR A 72 4.92 -4.55 -13.36
C THR A 72 4.60 -5.09 -11.97
N ILE A 73 5.30 -6.14 -11.56
CA ILE A 73 5.11 -6.78 -10.27
C ILE A 73 6.25 -6.38 -9.34
N ILE A 74 5.91 -5.87 -8.16
CA ILE A 74 6.81 -5.67 -7.02
C ILE A 74 6.48 -6.74 -5.99
N LYS A 75 7.44 -7.63 -5.71
CA LYS A 75 7.18 -8.79 -4.87
C LYS A 75 8.20 -8.88 -3.74
N PRO A 76 7.78 -9.06 -2.45
CA PRO A 76 8.68 -9.49 -1.39
C PRO A 76 9.13 -10.94 -1.67
N MET A 77 10.41 -11.21 -1.49
CA MET A 77 11.02 -12.52 -1.79
C MET A 77 11.19 -13.40 -0.56
N VAL A 78 10.96 -12.84 0.63
CA VAL A 78 11.02 -13.60 1.89
C VAL A 78 9.60 -13.92 2.33
N ASP A 79 9.31 -15.21 2.47
CA ASP A 79 8.01 -15.73 2.92
C ASP A 79 7.65 -15.21 4.32
N GLY A 80 6.38 -14.87 4.53
CA GLY A 80 5.88 -14.31 5.79
C GLY A 80 6.42 -12.91 6.12
N LYS A 81 6.89 -12.14 5.11
CA LYS A 81 7.37 -10.76 5.27
C LYS A 81 6.59 -9.78 4.41
N ASP A 82 6.46 -8.57 4.93
CA ASP A 82 5.65 -7.49 4.42
C ASP A 82 6.46 -6.50 3.59
N ILE A 83 5.78 -5.72 2.74
CA ILE A 83 6.33 -4.47 2.21
C ILE A 83 5.90 -3.35 3.15
N VAL A 84 6.87 -2.65 3.76
CA VAL A 84 6.62 -1.62 4.77
C VAL A 84 7.21 -0.29 4.32
N PHE A 85 6.38 0.76 4.33
CA PHE A 85 6.82 2.14 4.13
C PHE A 85 6.86 2.85 5.48
N GLN A 86 8.02 3.40 5.81
CA GLN A 86 8.28 4.04 7.10
C GLN A 86 8.66 5.51 6.95
N GLN A 87 8.40 6.30 7.97
CA GLN A 87 8.96 7.64 8.15
C GLN A 87 10.41 7.55 8.62
N TYR A 88 11.11 8.69 8.60
CA TYR A 88 12.49 8.80 9.07
C TYR A 88 12.70 8.31 10.52
N ASP A 89 11.72 8.50 11.37
CA ASP A 89 11.71 8.08 12.78
C ASP A 89 11.37 6.59 13.00
N GLY A 90 11.20 5.83 11.91
CA GLY A 90 10.89 4.40 11.95
C GLY A 90 9.42 4.06 12.12
N ASN A 91 8.52 5.05 12.25
CA ASN A 91 7.09 4.79 12.30
C ASN A 91 6.57 4.28 10.94
N LYS A 92 5.80 3.19 10.96
CA LYS A 92 5.13 2.68 9.77
C LYS A 92 4.04 3.66 9.32
N ILE A 93 3.91 3.85 8.00
CA ILE A 93 2.80 4.60 7.38
C ILE A 93 1.87 3.64 6.64
N LEU A 94 2.46 2.82 5.77
CA LEU A 94 1.75 1.87 4.93
C LEU A 94 2.43 0.52 4.99
N GLU A 95 1.66 -0.54 5.09
CA GLU A 95 2.13 -1.91 5.06
C GLU A 95 1.25 -2.74 4.13
N ILE A 96 1.86 -3.41 3.18
CA ILE A 96 1.22 -4.48 2.38
C ILE A 96 1.59 -5.77 3.08
N ASN A 97 0.61 -6.34 3.78
CA ASN A 97 0.83 -7.44 4.72
C ASN A 97 0.62 -8.80 4.06
N ASP A 98 1.46 -9.77 4.42
CA ASP A 98 1.36 -11.16 3.98
C ASP A 98 0.02 -11.82 4.33
N GLY A 99 -0.68 -11.34 5.35
CA GLY A 99 -2.05 -11.74 5.73
C GLY A 99 -3.17 -11.22 4.82
N ASN A 100 -2.88 -10.76 3.59
CA ASN A 100 -3.85 -10.26 2.59
C ASN A 100 -4.60 -8.99 2.99
N PHE A 101 -3.96 -8.06 3.69
CA PHE A 101 -4.53 -6.76 3.98
C PHE A 101 -3.50 -5.62 3.79
N VAL A 102 -4.01 -4.41 3.67
CA VAL A 102 -3.22 -3.18 3.67
C VAL A 102 -3.48 -2.45 4.98
N ALA A 103 -2.42 -2.15 5.75
CA ALA A 103 -2.51 -1.38 6.97
C ALA A 103 -2.04 0.06 6.75
N ILE A 104 -2.84 1.02 7.22
CA ILE A 104 -2.44 2.43 7.35
C ILE A 104 -2.26 2.69 8.84
N SER A 105 -1.01 2.84 9.25
CA SER A 105 -0.64 2.90 10.67
C SER A 105 -0.76 4.30 11.23
N GLY A 106 -1.11 4.38 12.51
CA GLY A 106 -0.97 5.59 13.31
C GLY A 106 0.42 5.75 13.89
N ALA A 107 0.68 6.94 14.43
CA ALA A 107 1.89 7.28 15.16
C ALA A 107 1.53 8.02 16.46
N ALA A 108 2.53 8.49 17.21
CA ALA A 108 2.30 9.27 18.43
C ALA A 108 1.43 10.54 18.21
N ALA A 109 1.44 11.09 16.98
CA ALA A 109 0.63 12.24 16.59
C ALA A 109 -0.87 11.91 16.37
N GLY A 110 -1.24 10.64 16.27
CA GLY A 110 -2.62 10.22 16.11
C GLY A 110 -2.82 8.92 15.32
N PRO A 111 -4.08 8.47 15.21
CA PRO A 111 -4.44 7.28 14.46
C PRO A 111 -4.16 7.39 12.96
N GLY A 112 -4.03 6.24 12.29
CA GLY A 112 -3.90 6.15 10.83
C GLY A 112 -5.11 6.72 10.11
N GLU A 113 -4.87 7.35 8.97
CA GLU A 113 -5.87 8.05 8.17
C GLU A 113 -5.60 7.85 6.68
N LEU A 114 -6.64 7.47 5.93
CA LEU A 114 -6.64 7.46 4.47
C LEU A 114 -7.34 8.71 3.96
N ARG A 115 -6.65 9.54 3.16
CA ARG A 115 -7.17 10.79 2.61
C ARG A 115 -7.30 10.74 1.10
N PHE A 116 -8.42 11.26 0.60
CA PHE A 116 -8.67 11.50 -0.81
C PHE A 116 -8.76 13.01 -1.00
N TYR A 117 -7.78 13.59 -1.69
CA TYR A 117 -7.72 15.02 -1.97
C TYR A 117 -8.62 15.36 -3.16
N GLU A 118 -9.15 16.58 -3.15
CA GLU A 118 -9.83 17.16 -4.30
C GLU A 118 -8.85 17.41 -5.46
N ASP A 119 -9.37 17.79 -6.61
CA ASP A 119 -8.58 18.22 -7.76
C ASP A 119 -7.71 19.42 -7.37
N THR A 120 -6.46 19.42 -7.79
CA THR A 120 -5.46 20.46 -7.49
C THR A 120 -5.86 21.85 -7.99
N ASP A 121 -6.74 21.92 -8.97
CA ASP A 121 -7.29 23.20 -9.50
C ASP A 121 -8.29 23.85 -8.55
N LEU A 122 -8.87 23.10 -7.60
CA LEU A 122 -9.91 23.55 -6.68
C LEU A 122 -9.39 23.84 -5.27
N GLY A 123 -8.19 23.38 -4.92
CA GLY A 123 -7.60 23.66 -3.62
C GLY A 123 -6.83 22.48 -3.01
N THR A 124 -6.85 22.35 -1.68
CA THR A 124 -6.10 21.36 -0.91
C THR A 124 -6.98 20.62 0.11
N ASN A 125 -8.32 20.67 -0.07
CA ASN A 125 -9.24 19.98 0.83
C ASN A 125 -9.24 18.47 0.53
N TYR A 126 -9.68 17.68 1.51
CA TYR A 126 -9.78 16.24 1.36
C TYR A 126 -11.00 15.70 2.11
N THR A 127 -11.40 14.50 1.73
CA THR A 127 -12.23 13.61 2.53
C THR A 127 -11.43 12.39 2.94
N GLY A 128 -11.71 11.76 4.07
CA GLY A 128 -10.91 10.64 4.54
C GLY A 128 -11.61 9.72 5.52
N PHE A 129 -11.00 8.56 5.70
CA PHE A 129 -11.33 7.60 6.74
C PHE A 129 -10.21 7.61 7.77
N LYS A 130 -10.57 7.82 9.03
CA LYS A 130 -9.61 7.88 10.15
C LYS A 130 -10.07 6.94 11.25
N ALA A 131 -9.13 6.17 11.80
CA ALA A 131 -9.42 5.37 12.97
C ALA A 131 -9.66 6.27 14.21
N GLY A 132 -10.56 5.85 15.10
CA GLY A 132 -10.70 6.46 16.41
C GLY A 132 -9.66 5.94 17.40
N ASN A 133 -9.70 6.46 18.63
CA ASN A 133 -8.97 5.86 19.76
C ASN A 133 -9.77 4.66 20.25
N LEU A 134 -9.51 3.50 19.68
CA LEU A 134 -10.25 2.27 19.93
C LEU A 134 -9.74 1.56 21.17
N THR A 135 -10.66 0.97 21.95
CA THR A 135 -10.33 0.08 23.09
C THR A 135 -10.22 -1.38 22.66
N ALA A 136 -10.71 -1.72 21.47
CA ALA A 136 -10.60 -3.03 20.83
C ALA A 136 -10.66 -2.89 19.31
N SER A 137 -10.16 -3.87 18.57
CA SER A 137 -10.24 -3.88 17.11
C SER A 137 -11.69 -3.98 16.65
N VAL A 138 -12.05 -3.18 15.66
CA VAL A 138 -13.36 -3.20 15.01
C VAL A 138 -13.15 -3.37 13.51
N ALA A 139 -13.82 -4.36 12.92
CA ALA A 139 -13.87 -4.57 11.49
C ALA A 139 -15.32 -4.46 11.01
N TYR A 140 -15.53 -3.74 9.92
CA TYR A 140 -16.84 -3.65 9.29
C TYR A 140 -16.86 -4.52 8.02
N THR A 141 -17.77 -5.49 8.00
CA THR A 141 -18.01 -6.32 6.81
C THR A 141 -18.99 -5.62 5.90
N LEU A 142 -18.57 -5.30 4.69
CA LEU A 142 -19.39 -4.63 3.68
C LEU A 142 -20.55 -5.52 3.21
N PRO A 143 -21.68 -4.93 2.76
CA PRO A 143 -22.77 -5.68 2.16
C PRO A 143 -22.31 -6.44 0.91
N LEU A 144 -22.92 -7.61 0.67
CA LEU A 144 -22.61 -8.45 -0.50
C LEU A 144 -23.19 -7.89 -1.83
N ALA A 145 -24.12 -6.96 -1.75
CA ALA A 145 -24.79 -6.35 -2.90
C ALA A 145 -25.11 -4.88 -2.63
N ASP A 146 -25.42 -4.15 -3.67
CA ASP A 146 -25.92 -2.78 -3.59
C ASP A 146 -27.32 -2.72 -2.95
N ALA A 147 -27.74 -1.50 -2.55
CA ALA A 147 -29.06 -1.25 -2.01
C ALA A 147 -30.15 -1.63 -3.02
N ALA A 148 -31.19 -2.34 -2.57
CA ALA A 148 -32.28 -2.78 -3.42
C ALA A 148 -33.14 -1.60 -3.95
N SER A 149 -33.08 -0.44 -3.31
CA SER A 149 -33.82 0.76 -3.69
C SER A 149 -33.12 2.04 -3.22
N SER A 150 -33.39 3.14 -3.90
CA SER A 150 -32.97 4.48 -3.47
C SER A 150 -33.50 4.80 -2.07
N GLY A 151 -32.75 5.55 -1.28
CA GLY A 151 -33.15 5.97 0.07
C GLY A 151 -32.83 4.95 1.18
N TYR A 152 -32.13 3.86 0.86
CA TYR A 152 -31.59 2.97 1.89
C TYR A 152 -30.36 3.61 2.55
N ALA A 153 -30.17 3.36 3.83
CA ALA A 153 -29.00 3.73 4.59
C ALA A 153 -28.13 2.52 4.88
N LEU A 154 -26.83 2.74 4.94
CA LEU A 154 -25.87 1.73 5.41
C LEU A 154 -25.96 1.68 6.93
N THR A 155 -26.36 0.54 7.47
CA THR A 155 -26.54 0.29 8.90
C THR A 155 -25.64 -0.81 9.38
N SER A 156 -25.24 -0.81 10.65
CA SER A 156 -24.46 -1.85 11.29
C SER A 156 -25.31 -2.62 12.29
N ASN A 157 -25.17 -3.95 12.29
CA ASN A 157 -25.61 -4.75 13.42
C ASN A 157 -24.59 -4.64 14.56
N ALA A 158 -24.83 -4.87 15.75
CA ALA A 158 -23.88 -4.74 16.87
C ALA A 158 -22.59 -5.57 16.75
N SER A 159 -22.42 -6.35 15.68
CA SER A 159 -21.25 -7.21 15.40
C SER A 159 -20.41 -6.74 14.21
N GLY A 160 -20.62 -5.51 13.72
CA GLY A 160 -19.82 -4.92 12.63
C GLY A 160 -20.23 -5.36 11.22
N VAL A 161 -21.27 -6.17 11.04
CA VAL A 161 -21.78 -6.48 9.70
C VAL A 161 -22.64 -5.34 9.20
N LEU A 162 -22.27 -4.78 8.06
CA LEU A 162 -23.01 -3.70 7.41
C LEU A 162 -24.07 -4.25 6.45
N SER A 163 -25.21 -3.61 6.41
CA SER A 163 -26.31 -3.93 5.51
C SER A 163 -27.05 -2.69 5.06
N TRP A 164 -27.71 -2.76 3.90
CA TRP A 164 -28.60 -1.70 3.45
C TRP A 164 -29.97 -1.86 4.09
N SER A 165 -30.47 -0.86 4.77
CA SER A 165 -31.77 -0.84 5.43
C SER A 165 -32.60 0.34 4.93
N ALA A 166 -33.87 0.10 4.72
CA ALA A 166 -34.79 1.17 4.42
C ALA A 166 -34.79 2.19 5.57
N VAL A 167 -34.59 3.46 5.25
CA VAL A 167 -34.81 4.53 6.21
C VAL A 167 -36.32 4.64 6.37
N SER A 168 -36.86 4.26 7.53
CA SER A 168 -38.25 4.51 7.85
C SER A 168 -38.46 6.04 7.81
N ALA A 169 -39.10 6.51 6.76
CA ALA A 169 -39.71 7.84 6.87
C ALA A 169 -40.62 7.80 8.09
N ASN A 170 -40.56 8.83 8.91
CA ASN A 170 -41.45 8.96 10.08
C ASN A 170 -42.89 9.28 9.60
N THR A 171 -43.31 8.56 8.55
CA THR A 171 -44.64 8.63 7.98
C THR A 171 -45.45 7.47 8.55
N PRO A 172 -46.62 7.73 9.18
CA PRO A 172 -47.49 6.68 9.63
C PRO A 172 -47.85 5.73 8.47
N SER A 173 -47.77 4.42 8.71
CA SER A 173 -48.09 3.39 7.69
C SER A 173 -49.61 3.30 7.41
N SER A 174 -50.43 4.03 8.18
CA SER A 174 -51.86 4.18 8.00
C SER A 174 -52.33 5.51 8.65
N ALA A 175 -53.51 6.00 8.31
CA ALA A 175 -54.06 7.29 8.78
C ALA A 175 -54.11 7.46 10.32
N ASP A 176 -54.05 6.36 11.07
CA ASP A 176 -53.95 6.37 12.54
C ASP A 176 -52.85 5.42 13.05
N GLY A 177 -51.83 5.15 12.22
CA GLY A 177 -50.95 3.99 12.38
C GLY A 177 -49.73 4.11 13.28
N GLN A 178 -49.35 5.32 13.71
CA GLN A 178 -48.28 5.52 14.72
C GLN A 178 -48.58 6.75 15.55
N ALA A 179 -48.60 6.58 16.85
CA ALA A 179 -48.61 7.70 17.78
C ALA A 179 -47.31 8.52 17.61
N LEU A 180 -47.41 9.80 17.37
CA LEU A 180 -46.29 10.72 17.48
C LEU A 180 -46.01 10.96 18.96
N GLY A 181 -45.07 10.21 19.49
CA GLY A 181 -44.71 10.23 20.91
C GLY A 181 -45.10 8.95 21.68
N SER A 182 -44.77 8.91 22.94
CA SER A 182 -45.13 7.86 23.88
C SER A 182 -45.90 8.50 25.05
N ALA A 183 -46.50 7.69 25.91
CA ALA A 183 -47.17 8.16 27.12
C ALA A 183 -46.28 8.99 28.07
N THR A 184 -44.95 9.00 27.81
CA THR A 184 -43.95 9.75 28.58
C THR A 184 -43.19 10.81 27.77
N LEU A 185 -43.41 10.86 26.44
CA LEU A 185 -42.77 11.81 25.51
C LEU A 185 -43.81 12.23 24.49
N GLU A 186 -44.58 13.23 24.82
CA GLU A 186 -45.55 13.86 23.93
C GLU A 186 -44.89 14.98 23.15
N TRP A 187 -45.19 15.08 21.85
CA TRP A 187 -44.94 16.32 21.11
C TRP A 187 -45.96 17.34 21.58
N SER A 188 -45.54 18.24 22.45
CA SER A 188 -46.41 19.33 22.86
C SER A 188 -46.59 20.31 21.70
N ASP A 189 -47.81 20.45 21.26
CA ASP A 189 -48.38 21.52 20.49
C ASP A 189 -47.86 21.76 19.06
N LEU A 190 -48.51 21.13 18.12
CA LEU A 190 -48.79 21.80 16.84
C LEU A 190 -50.09 22.56 16.92
#